data_58a21787f7e2daa3d087b25da9cb9c51
#
_entry.id   58a21787f7e2daa3d087b25da9cb9c51
#
_cell.length_a   1.000
_cell.length_b   1.000
_cell.length_c   1.000
_cell.angle_alpha   90.00
_cell.angle_beta   90.00
_cell.angle_gamma   90.00
#
_symmetry.space_group_name_H-M   'P 1'
#
loop_
_entity.id
_entity.type
_entity.pdbx_description
1 polymer ?
#
loop_
_entity_poly.entity_id
_entity_poly.type
_entity_poly.pdbx_seq_one_letter_code
_entity_poly.pdbx_strand_id
1 'polypeptide(L)'
;MILVIAEKPSVGAAIGKVLGASSRKDGYLEGNNYIVSWCVGHLVGLADASSYDERFAKWRYSDLPIVPDEWLFEVPKDKQKQFKVLCDLMRDKRVTELVCATDAGREGELIFRLVYKKAGCTKPFKRLWISSLEDSAIREGFAHLRSSGEYDRLYEAALARSKADWIVGINGTRLFSTLYHKKLVVGRVQTPTLAMLVEREGKISTFHKEKYFNVHISKDNLTADLEKVKTEDEAKAIAAACDKKQAVVSSLKKETKTVNPPKLYDLTTLQREANRYYGFTAQQTLDLVQSLYEKKLLTYPRTDSQFITEDMESTAHQVIGIVSRKLPLFEGITHEPDIGRITNNAKVTDHHAIIPTVQLEKQDLAELPESEQKIIRLIAMRLLSATGEKHIYDETSVTLTCEGYEFKAKGKTVVQDGWKAIERRFKETLKSKEKDEPERSLPSLSEKDIFSSVDSSVTEHYTSPPKPYTDVICYERGIRNRP
;
A
#
# COMPACT_ATOMS: atom_id res chain seq x y z
N MET A 1 28.76 1.04 29.19
CA MET A 1 27.84 1.80 28.32
C MET A 1 27.16 0.87 27.32
N ILE A 2 25.96 1.20 26.91
CA ILE A 2 25.21 0.45 25.89
C ILE A 2 25.30 1.23 24.56
N LEU A 3 25.71 0.54 23.49
CA LEU A 3 25.75 1.12 22.14
C LEU A 3 24.45 0.77 21.40
N VAL A 4 23.66 1.77 21.12
CA VAL A 4 22.41 1.66 20.33
C VAL A 4 22.71 2.02 18.87
N ILE A 5 22.32 1.17 17.92
CA ILE A 5 22.53 1.40 16.49
C ILE A 5 21.18 1.45 15.79
N ALA A 6 20.79 2.65 15.37
CA ALA A 6 19.59 2.91 14.58
C ALA A 6 19.83 2.75 13.07
N GLU A 7 18.77 2.70 12.27
CA GLU A 7 18.91 2.61 10.82
C GLU A 7 19.28 3.96 10.18
N LYS A 8 18.76 5.06 10.74
CA LYS A 8 18.91 6.42 10.20
C LYS A 8 19.26 7.43 11.28
N PRO A 9 19.91 8.56 10.92
CA PRO A 9 20.23 9.63 11.87
C PRO A 9 19.01 10.19 12.61
N SER A 10 17.87 10.35 11.94
CA SER A 10 16.61 10.86 12.53
C SER A 10 16.08 9.94 13.63
N VAL A 11 16.08 8.62 13.38
CA VAL A 11 15.69 7.60 14.35
C VAL A 11 16.68 7.57 15.54
N GLY A 12 17.99 7.62 15.26
CA GLY A 12 19.02 7.72 16.28
C GLY A 12 18.85 8.95 17.20
N ALA A 13 18.53 10.09 16.61
CA ALA A 13 18.26 11.32 17.36
C ALA A 13 17.00 11.21 18.24
N ALA A 14 15.92 10.60 17.74
CA ALA A 14 14.70 10.37 18.52
C ALA A 14 14.95 9.44 19.71
N ILE A 15 15.66 8.33 19.50
CA ILE A 15 16.02 7.39 20.55
C ILE A 15 16.98 8.06 21.57
N GLY A 16 18.00 8.77 21.08
CA GLY A 16 18.98 9.46 21.93
C GLY A 16 18.33 10.46 22.86
N LYS A 17 17.35 11.24 22.36
CA LYS A 17 16.57 12.17 23.17
C LYS A 17 15.85 11.47 24.33
N VAL A 18 15.20 10.35 24.06
CA VAL A 18 14.43 9.59 25.06
C VAL A 18 15.35 8.95 26.10
N LEU A 19 16.53 8.47 25.68
CA LEU A 19 17.52 7.84 26.57
C LEU A 19 18.40 8.84 27.31
N GLY A 20 18.31 10.14 27.00
CA GLY A 20 19.16 11.17 27.60
C GLY A 20 20.59 11.22 27.03
N ALA A 21 20.82 10.65 25.85
CA ALA A 21 22.10 10.77 25.13
C ALA A 21 22.08 12.07 24.32
N SER A 22 22.46 13.19 24.93
CA SER A 22 22.31 14.54 24.35
C SER A 22 23.63 15.16 23.82
N SER A 23 24.78 14.63 24.22
CA SER A 23 26.08 15.13 23.76
C SER A 23 26.37 14.71 22.34
N ARG A 24 26.30 15.64 21.39
CA ARG A 24 26.49 15.38 19.94
C ARG A 24 27.99 15.24 19.61
N LYS A 25 28.32 14.17 18.92
CA LYS A 25 29.64 13.87 18.38
C LYS A 25 29.54 13.63 16.86
N ASP A 26 30.69 13.47 16.18
CA ASP A 26 30.68 13.13 14.76
C ASP A 26 30.20 11.68 14.56
N GLY A 27 28.99 11.52 14.04
CA GLY A 27 28.36 10.23 13.75
C GLY A 27 27.62 9.54 14.93
N TYR A 28 27.54 10.15 16.11
CA TYR A 28 26.81 9.57 17.26
C TYR A 28 26.41 10.62 18.32
N LEU A 29 25.57 10.18 19.27
CA LEU A 29 25.18 10.90 20.48
C LEU A 29 25.68 10.13 21.70
N GLU A 30 26.08 10.82 22.79
CA GLU A 30 26.54 10.18 24.03
C GLU A 30 25.89 10.84 25.24
N GLY A 31 25.52 10.06 26.25
CA GLY A 31 24.98 10.53 27.53
C GLY A 31 24.21 9.44 28.24
N ASN A 32 24.00 9.62 29.55
CA ASN A 32 23.19 8.73 30.39
C ASN A 32 23.52 7.23 30.23
N ASN A 33 24.82 6.88 30.20
CA ASN A 33 25.31 5.51 29.97
C ASN A 33 24.98 4.89 28.59
N TYR A 34 24.48 5.69 27.62
CA TYR A 34 24.21 5.26 26.26
C TYR A 34 25.11 5.99 25.27
N ILE A 35 25.47 5.27 24.21
CA ILE A 35 25.99 5.81 22.96
C ILE A 35 24.97 5.44 21.89
N VAL A 36 24.43 6.42 21.17
CA VAL A 36 23.45 6.21 20.11
C VAL A 36 24.06 6.62 18.78
N SER A 37 24.28 5.66 17.91
CA SER A 37 24.77 5.87 16.56
C SER A 37 23.77 5.30 15.55
N TRP A 38 24.08 5.39 14.27
CA TRP A 38 23.15 4.99 13.20
C TRP A 38 23.89 4.49 11.97
N CYS A 39 23.19 3.67 11.20
CA CYS A 39 23.51 3.42 9.82
C CYS A 39 23.01 4.59 8.93
N VAL A 40 23.31 4.55 7.65
CA VAL A 40 22.71 5.39 6.61
C VAL A 40 22.09 4.48 5.55
N GLY A 41 21.13 3.65 5.99
CA GLY A 41 20.65 2.49 5.26
C GLY A 41 21.73 1.39 5.20
N HIS A 42 21.80 0.63 4.11
CA HIS A 42 22.81 -0.41 3.94
C HIS A 42 24.23 0.15 3.87
N LEU A 43 25.00 -0.01 4.94
CA LEU A 43 26.43 0.36 5.01
C LEU A 43 27.33 -0.76 4.45
N VAL A 44 26.87 -1.99 4.51
CA VAL A 44 27.58 -3.19 4.04
C VAL A 44 26.67 -3.90 3.04
N GLY A 45 27.21 -4.31 1.90
CA GLY A 45 26.48 -5.06 0.88
C GLY A 45 27.34 -6.20 0.30
N LEU A 46 26.74 -7.02 -0.55
CA LEU A 46 27.46 -8.05 -1.30
C LEU A 46 28.44 -7.38 -2.26
N ALA A 47 29.63 -7.93 -2.38
CA ALA A 47 30.67 -7.44 -3.25
C ALA A 47 30.29 -7.57 -4.74
N ASP A 48 30.88 -6.74 -5.61
CA ASP A 48 30.76 -6.93 -7.06
C ASP A 48 31.46 -8.22 -7.52
N ALA A 49 31.07 -8.73 -8.67
CA ALA A 49 31.67 -9.94 -9.22
C ALA A 49 33.20 -9.83 -9.43
N SER A 50 33.70 -8.65 -9.79
CA SER A 50 35.14 -8.40 -9.94
C SER A 50 35.96 -8.51 -8.65
N SER A 51 35.30 -8.41 -7.49
CA SER A 51 35.97 -8.63 -6.19
C SER A 51 36.24 -10.09 -5.89
N TYR A 52 35.59 -11.02 -6.58
CA TYR A 52 35.82 -12.46 -6.45
C TYR A 52 36.94 -12.94 -7.37
N ASP A 53 37.00 -12.41 -8.59
CA ASP A 53 38.02 -12.72 -9.58
C ASP A 53 38.10 -11.55 -10.57
N GLU A 54 39.33 -11.07 -10.84
CA GLU A 54 39.59 -9.94 -11.76
C GLU A 54 39.07 -10.22 -13.18
N ARG A 55 39.04 -11.50 -13.62
CA ARG A 55 38.47 -11.89 -14.92
C ARG A 55 37.02 -11.43 -15.09
N PHE A 56 36.26 -11.33 -14.00
CA PHE A 56 34.86 -10.86 -14.00
C PHE A 56 34.71 -9.34 -14.16
N ALA A 57 35.78 -8.57 -14.20
CA ALA A 57 35.71 -7.16 -14.53
C ALA A 57 35.20 -6.93 -15.97
N LYS A 58 35.53 -7.85 -16.91
CA LYS A 58 34.98 -7.87 -18.26
C LYS A 58 33.86 -8.89 -18.36
N TRP A 59 32.77 -8.50 -19.01
CA TRP A 59 31.63 -9.39 -19.19
C TRP A 59 31.85 -10.32 -20.39
N ARG A 60 31.95 -11.61 -20.14
CA ARG A 60 32.12 -12.64 -21.15
C ARG A 60 31.14 -13.78 -20.92
N TYR A 61 30.59 -14.33 -21.99
CA TYR A 61 29.67 -15.45 -21.92
C TYR A 61 30.30 -16.69 -21.26
N SER A 62 31.61 -16.95 -21.57
CA SER A 62 32.38 -18.07 -21.04
C SER A 62 32.57 -18.06 -19.52
N ASP A 63 32.36 -16.93 -18.87
CA ASP A 63 32.53 -16.76 -17.42
C ASP A 63 31.26 -17.05 -16.62
N LEU A 64 30.16 -17.37 -17.30
CA LEU A 64 28.86 -17.63 -16.68
C LEU A 64 28.61 -19.15 -16.52
N PRO A 65 27.91 -19.57 -15.44
CA PRO A 65 27.36 -18.73 -14.36
C PRO A 65 28.43 -18.37 -13.32
N ILE A 66 28.33 -17.17 -12.73
CA ILE A 66 29.13 -16.75 -11.57
C ILE A 66 28.32 -17.10 -10.31
N VAL A 67 28.82 -18.06 -9.55
CA VAL A 67 28.25 -18.50 -8.27
C VAL A 67 29.38 -18.57 -7.26
N PRO A 68 29.47 -17.63 -6.31
CA PRO A 68 30.53 -17.64 -5.31
C PRO A 68 30.36 -18.81 -4.33
N ASP A 69 31.44 -19.52 -4.03
CA ASP A 69 31.48 -20.51 -2.95
C ASP A 69 31.45 -19.80 -1.58
N GLU A 70 32.25 -18.74 -1.47
CA GLU A 70 32.27 -17.87 -0.28
C GLU A 70 31.78 -16.46 -0.63
N TRP A 71 30.94 -15.89 0.23
CA TRP A 71 30.33 -14.58 -0.01
C TRP A 71 31.18 -13.45 0.58
N LEU A 72 31.59 -12.53 -0.27
CA LEU A 72 32.30 -11.33 0.10
C LEU A 72 31.34 -10.17 0.36
N PHE A 73 31.65 -9.37 1.36
CA PHE A 73 30.87 -8.19 1.73
C PHE A 73 31.75 -6.96 1.72
N GLU A 74 31.26 -5.86 1.18
CA GLU A 74 32.01 -4.62 1.01
C GLU A 74 31.24 -3.42 1.55
N VAL A 75 32.00 -2.38 1.93
CA VAL A 75 31.47 -1.07 2.33
C VAL A 75 31.68 -0.10 1.16
N PRO A 76 30.62 0.48 0.59
CA PRO A 76 30.72 1.50 -0.45
C PRO A 76 31.60 2.66 -0.01
N LYS A 77 32.34 3.24 -0.95
CA LYS A 77 33.35 4.30 -0.66
C LYS A 77 32.74 5.51 0.05
N ASP A 78 31.54 5.90 -0.34
CA ASP A 78 30.78 7.02 0.23
C ASP A 78 30.27 6.76 1.66
N LYS A 79 30.25 5.50 2.10
CA LYS A 79 29.75 5.08 3.41
C LYS A 79 30.84 4.69 4.41
N GLN A 80 32.09 4.70 3.99
CA GLN A 80 33.23 4.28 4.83
C GLN A 80 33.37 5.12 6.09
N LYS A 81 33.10 6.44 6.04
CA LYS A 81 33.21 7.32 7.22
C LYS A 81 32.31 6.84 8.36
N GLN A 82 31.02 6.62 8.08
CA GLN A 82 30.07 6.20 9.11
C GLN A 82 30.33 4.77 9.55
N PHE A 83 30.70 3.88 8.63
CA PHE A 83 31.10 2.51 9.00
C PHE A 83 32.29 2.49 9.95
N LYS A 84 33.31 3.34 9.73
CA LYS A 84 34.47 3.49 10.64
C LYS A 84 34.03 3.95 12.02
N VAL A 85 33.13 4.94 12.12
CA VAL A 85 32.59 5.40 13.42
C VAL A 85 31.95 4.22 14.16
N LEU A 86 31.13 3.42 13.51
CA LEU A 86 30.51 2.25 14.14
C LEU A 86 31.54 1.20 14.59
N CYS A 87 32.57 0.95 13.77
CA CYS A 87 33.66 0.04 14.16
C CYS A 87 34.42 0.52 15.40
N ASP A 88 34.74 1.81 15.45
CA ASP A 88 35.45 2.40 16.57
C ASP A 88 34.60 2.33 17.86
N LEU A 89 33.30 2.62 17.77
CA LEU A 89 32.38 2.50 18.90
C LEU A 89 32.18 1.04 19.35
N MET A 90 32.08 0.09 18.43
CA MET A 90 31.99 -1.34 18.76
C MET A 90 33.25 -1.86 19.44
N ARG A 91 34.43 -1.29 19.16
CA ARG A 91 35.70 -1.62 19.79
C ARG A 91 35.95 -0.88 21.11
N ASP A 92 35.20 0.19 21.38
CA ASP A 92 35.34 0.97 22.61
C ASP A 92 35.16 0.05 23.85
N LYS A 93 36.18 0.05 24.75
CA LYS A 93 36.15 -0.76 25.96
C LYS A 93 35.02 -0.37 26.92
N ARG A 94 34.53 0.86 26.84
CA ARG A 94 33.40 1.33 27.68
C ARG A 94 32.06 0.68 27.23
N VAL A 95 31.96 0.23 25.98
CA VAL A 95 30.79 -0.46 25.48
C VAL A 95 30.82 -1.93 25.85
N THR A 96 29.81 -2.38 26.56
CA THR A 96 29.69 -3.78 27.05
C THR A 96 28.63 -4.58 26.32
N GLU A 97 27.59 -3.90 25.81
CA GLU A 97 26.46 -4.50 25.11
C GLU A 97 25.98 -3.57 23.97
N LEU A 98 25.39 -4.14 22.92
CA LEU A 98 24.77 -3.40 21.84
C LEU A 98 23.24 -3.57 21.85
N VAL A 99 22.53 -2.59 21.28
CA VAL A 99 21.12 -2.70 20.96
C VAL A 99 20.94 -2.46 19.46
N CYS A 100 20.41 -3.47 18.78
CA CYS A 100 19.95 -3.35 17.39
C CYS A 100 18.64 -2.57 17.40
N ALA A 101 18.67 -1.31 16.97
CA ALA A 101 17.55 -0.39 16.91
C ALA A 101 17.28 0.07 15.45
N THR A 102 17.69 -0.74 14.47
CA THR A 102 17.26 -0.57 13.07
C THR A 102 15.78 -0.91 12.94
N ASP A 103 15.17 -0.52 11.84
CA ASP A 103 13.74 -0.74 11.61
C ASP A 103 13.35 -2.19 11.94
N ALA A 104 12.20 -2.37 12.59
CA ALA A 104 11.74 -3.69 13.01
C ALA A 104 11.25 -4.45 11.77
N GLY A 105 12.10 -5.31 11.22
CA GLY A 105 11.83 -6.05 10.02
C GLY A 105 13.07 -6.73 9.45
N ARG A 106 12.86 -7.51 8.41
CA ARG A 106 13.89 -8.32 7.76
C ARG A 106 15.08 -7.50 7.27
N GLU A 107 14.82 -6.35 6.63
CA GLU A 107 15.88 -5.50 6.09
C GLU A 107 16.68 -4.80 7.19
N GLY A 108 16.00 -4.30 8.25
CA GLY A 108 16.70 -3.69 9.38
C GLY A 108 17.60 -4.68 10.10
N GLU A 109 17.16 -5.94 10.27
CA GLU A 109 17.98 -7.01 10.83
C GLU A 109 19.22 -7.29 9.97
N LEU A 110 19.06 -7.33 8.64
CA LEU A 110 20.16 -7.51 7.70
C LEU A 110 21.17 -6.35 7.78
N ILE A 111 20.69 -5.10 7.79
CA ILE A 111 21.54 -3.90 7.89
C ILE A 111 22.43 -3.96 9.13
N PHE A 112 21.84 -4.21 10.29
CA PHE A 112 22.59 -4.27 11.54
C PHE A 112 23.60 -5.42 11.55
N ARG A 113 23.17 -6.64 11.21
CA ARG A 113 24.04 -7.83 11.33
C ARG A 113 25.17 -7.84 10.32
N LEU A 114 25.00 -7.29 9.14
CA LEU A 114 26.09 -7.13 8.17
C LEU A 114 27.15 -6.17 8.72
N VAL A 115 26.74 -5.06 9.32
CA VAL A 115 27.68 -4.10 9.97
C VAL A 115 28.38 -4.75 11.15
N TYR A 116 27.64 -5.41 12.03
CA TYR A 116 28.15 -6.11 13.19
C TYR A 116 29.22 -7.17 12.82
N LYS A 117 28.90 -8.02 11.84
CA LYS A 117 29.82 -9.06 11.34
C LYS A 117 31.03 -8.48 10.62
N LYS A 118 30.84 -7.46 9.75
CA LYS A 118 31.93 -6.80 9.02
C LYS A 118 32.88 -6.04 9.93
N ALA A 119 32.38 -5.49 11.04
CA ALA A 119 33.19 -4.85 12.08
C ALA A 119 33.99 -5.86 12.93
N GLY A 120 33.68 -7.16 12.83
CA GLY A 120 34.27 -8.21 13.69
C GLY A 120 33.88 -8.07 15.16
N CYS A 121 32.68 -7.54 15.43
CA CYS A 121 32.21 -7.37 16.80
C CYS A 121 31.75 -8.72 17.39
N THR A 122 32.12 -8.97 18.64
CA THR A 122 31.73 -10.19 19.38
C THR A 122 30.94 -9.88 20.65
N LYS A 123 30.67 -8.61 20.94
CA LYS A 123 29.93 -8.19 22.13
C LYS A 123 28.45 -8.62 22.00
N PRO A 124 27.78 -8.99 23.09
CA PRO A 124 26.37 -9.38 23.05
C PRO A 124 25.50 -8.22 22.57
N PHE A 125 24.39 -8.56 21.94
CA PHE A 125 23.41 -7.55 21.55
C PHE A 125 21.98 -8.04 21.76
N LYS A 126 21.08 -7.08 21.99
CA LYS A 126 19.64 -7.25 22.09
C LYS A 126 18.92 -6.52 20.96
N ARG A 127 17.66 -6.81 20.75
CA ARG A 127 16.81 -6.24 19.71
C ARG A 127 15.74 -5.34 20.29
N LEU A 128 15.72 -4.08 19.86
CA LEU A 128 14.60 -3.16 20.05
C LEU A 128 13.59 -3.39 18.92
N TRP A 129 12.36 -3.78 19.27
CA TRP A 129 11.29 -4.00 18.31
C TRP A 129 10.12 -3.07 18.59
N ILE A 130 9.99 -2.00 17.80
CA ILE A 130 8.96 -0.96 17.97
C ILE A 130 8.35 -0.60 16.62
N SER A 131 7.07 -0.27 16.60
CA SER A 131 6.32 0.15 15.40
C SER A 131 6.02 1.65 15.39
N SER A 132 6.41 2.39 16.44
CA SER A 132 6.26 3.84 16.56
C SER A 132 7.51 4.47 17.15
N LEU A 133 7.79 5.72 16.80
CA LEU A 133 8.86 6.54 17.37
C LEU A 133 8.38 7.48 18.48
N GLU A 134 7.17 7.28 18.99
CA GLU A 134 6.69 8.01 20.16
C GLU A 134 7.56 7.73 21.39
N ASP A 135 7.72 8.73 22.25
CA ASP A 135 8.60 8.63 23.41
C ASP A 135 8.18 7.50 24.37
N SER A 136 6.87 7.23 24.48
CA SER A 136 6.30 6.11 25.23
C SER A 136 6.69 4.77 24.63
N ALA A 137 6.53 4.59 23.33
CA ALA A 137 6.87 3.36 22.62
C ALA A 137 8.38 3.04 22.70
N ILE A 138 9.23 4.07 22.59
CA ILE A 138 10.69 3.89 22.77
C ILE A 138 11.01 3.45 24.19
N ARG A 139 10.45 4.08 25.24
CA ARG A 139 10.70 3.69 26.65
C ARG A 139 10.24 2.26 26.93
N GLU A 140 9.07 1.91 26.47
CA GLU A 140 8.50 0.58 26.62
C GLU A 140 9.32 -0.47 25.88
N GLY A 141 9.73 -0.18 24.64
CA GLY A 141 10.60 -1.06 23.86
C GLY A 141 11.96 -1.31 24.54
N PHE A 142 12.56 -0.28 25.16
CA PHE A 142 13.80 -0.44 25.95
C PHE A 142 13.60 -1.21 27.26
N ALA A 143 12.41 -1.16 27.85
CA ALA A 143 12.06 -2.00 29.01
C ALA A 143 11.90 -3.49 28.62
N HIS A 144 11.56 -3.77 27.34
CA HIS A 144 11.27 -5.12 26.83
C HIS A 144 12.18 -5.53 25.68
N LEU A 145 13.49 -5.23 25.77
CA LEU A 145 14.46 -5.65 24.75
C LEU A 145 14.47 -7.17 24.59
N ARG A 146 14.42 -7.64 23.35
CA ARG A 146 14.35 -9.06 23.00
C ARG A 146 15.74 -9.66 22.75
N SER A 147 15.85 -10.97 22.89
CA SER A 147 17.07 -11.68 22.58
C SER A 147 17.40 -11.65 21.09
N SER A 148 18.67 -11.45 20.74
CA SER A 148 19.13 -11.46 19.34
C SER A 148 18.85 -12.78 18.62
N GLY A 149 18.90 -13.92 19.35
CA GLY A 149 18.67 -15.25 18.78
C GLY A 149 17.26 -15.47 18.22
N GLU A 150 16.26 -14.74 18.74
CA GLU A 150 14.89 -14.81 18.21
C GLU A 150 14.78 -14.36 16.74
N TYR A 151 15.75 -13.58 16.27
CA TYR A 151 15.76 -12.97 14.93
C TYR A 151 16.77 -13.60 13.96
N ASP A 152 17.41 -14.72 14.34
CA ASP A 152 18.39 -15.40 13.49
C ASP A 152 17.78 -15.86 12.18
N ARG A 153 16.59 -16.48 12.21
CA ARG A 153 15.87 -16.91 11.01
C ARG A 153 15.46 -15.73 10.10
N LEU A 154 15.12 -14.59 10.71
CA LEU A 154 14.77 -13.38 9.96
C LEU A 154 15.97 -12.83 9.20
N TYR A 155 17.14 -12.80 9.86
CA TYR A 155 18.41 -12.44 9.23
C TYR A 155 18.79 -13.41 8.10
N GLU A 156 18.69 -14.73 8.33
CA GLU A 156 19.00 -15.74 7.32
C GLU A 156 18.11 -15.63 6.09
N ALA A 157 16.82 -15.39 6.29
CA ALA A 157 15.88 -15.17 5.20
C ALA A 157 16.23 -13.92 4.37
N ALA A 158 16.61 -12.82 5.03
CA ALA A 158 17.05 -11.59 4.36
C ALA A 158 18.35 -11.80 3.58
N LEU A 159 19.32 -12.49 4.19
CA LEU A 159 20.60 -12.79 3.55
C LEU A 159 20.43 -13.72 2.36
N ALA A 160 19.62 -14.77 2.48
CA ALA A 160 19.33 -15.70 1.39
C ALA A 160 18.68 -14.98 0.20
N ARG A 161 17.72 -14.07 0.48
CA ARG A 161 17.13 -13.22 -0.55
C ARG A 161 18.15 -12.33 -1.23
N SER A 162 19.02 -11.67 -0.48
CA SER A 162 20.06 -10.79 -1.02
C SER A 162 21.01 -11.56 -1.95
N LYS A 163 21.43 -12.77 -1.54
CA LYS A 163 22.27 -13.67 -2.36
C LYS A 163 21.55 -14.13 -3.64
N ALA A 164 20.28 -14.51 -3.55
CA ALA A 164 19.48 -14.92 -4.69
C ALA A 164 19.30 -13.76 -5.70
N ASP A 165 19.03 -12.55 -5.21
CA ASP A 165 18.91 -11.34 -6.04
C ASP A 165 20.24 -11.02 -6.73
N TRP A 166 21.38 -11.20 -6.05
CA TRP A 166 22.72 -11.03 -6.63
C TRP A 166 22.99 -12.05 -7.72
N ILE A 167 22.74 -13.35 -7.46
CA ILE A 167 23.00 -14.43 -8.46
C ILE A 167 22.17 -14.19 -9.73
N VAL A 168 20.87 -13.96 -9.58
CA VAL A 168 19.98 -13.72 -10.72
C VAL A 168 20.34 -12.43 -11.44
N GLY A 169 20.58 -11.35 -10.69
CA GLY A 169 20.89 -10.04 -11.24
C GLY A 169 22.20 -10.01 -12.02
N ILE A 170 23.28 -10.53 -11.44
CA ILE A 170 24.61 -10.53 -12.07
C ILE A 170 24.62 -11.44 -13.30
N ASN A 171 24.20 -12.70 -13.16
CA ASN A 171 24.28 -13.65 -14.26
C ASN A 171 23.31 -13.30 -15.39
N GLY A 172 22.06 -12.98 -15.08
CA GLY A 172 21.06 -12.62 -16.08
C GLY A 172 21.46 -11.33 -16.83
N THR A 173 21.88 -10.30 -16.10
CA THR A 173 22.31 -9.04 -16.71
C THR A 173 23.50 -9.25 -17.66
N ARG A 174 24.52 -9.98 -17.22
CA ARG A 174 25.72 -10.25 -18.04
C ARG A 174 25.40 -11.13 -19.24
N LEU A 175 24.60 -12.18 -19.06
CA LEU A 175 24.18 -13.09 -20.13
C LEU A 175 23.49 -12.31 -21.26
N PHE A 176 22.40 -11.62 -20.95
CA PHE A 176 21.63 -10.93 -21.98
C PHE A 176 22.38 -9.74 -22.56
N SER A 177 23.15 -9.02 -21.73
CA SER A 177 23.95 -7.90 -22.24
C SER A 177 25.06 -8.35 -23.21
N THR A 178 25.66 -9.50 -22.98
CA THR A 178 26.69 -10.07 -23.86
C THR A 178 26.07 -10.60 -25.15
N LEU A 179 24.95 -11.33 -25.08
CA LEU A 179 24.26 -11.89 -26.24
C LEU A 179 23.73 -10.82 -27.20
N TYR A 180 23.18 -9.74 -26.65
CA TYR A 180 22.57 -8.69 -27.45
C TYR A 180 23.48 -7.47 -27.68
N HIS A 181 24.72 -7.50 -27.23
CA HIS A 181 25.70 -6.40 -27.33
C HIS A 181 25.14 -5.04 -26.83
N LYS A 182 24.26 -5.08 -25.83
CA LYS A 182 23.59 -3.92 -25.23
C LYS A 182 23.38 -4.19 -23.75
N LYS A 183 23.56 -3.16 -22.90
CA LYS A 183 23.28 -3.28 -21.46
C LYS A 183 21.80 -3.57 -21.22
N LEU A 184 21.50 -4.80 -20.83
CA LEU A 184 20.16 -5.28 -20.49
C LEU A 184 20.17 -5.74 -19.03
N VAL A 185 19.53 -4.96 -18.17
CA VAL A 185 19.47 -5.24 -16.74
C VAL A 185 18.38 -6.28 -16.47
N VAL A 186 18.76 -7.34 -15.77
CA VAL A 186 17.85 -8.40 -15.31
C VAL A 186 17.73 -8.33 -13.80
N GLY A 187 16.53 -8.41 -13.29
CA GLY A 187 16.25 -8.43 -11.86
C GLY A 187 14.97 -9.19 -11.55
N ARG A 188 14.92 -9.77 -10.36
CA ARG A 188 13.82 -10.62 -9.90
C ARG A 188 12.45 -9.91 -9.90
N VAL A 189 12.43 -8.61 -9.72
CA VAL A 189 11.19 -7.79 -9.73
C VAL A 189 11.05 -7.04 -11.05
N GLN A 190 12.10 -6.38 -11.51
CA GLN A 190 12.07 -5.52 -12.71
C GLN A 190 11.66 -6.28 -13.96
N THR A 191 12.26 -7.45 -14.21
CA THR A 191 12.06 -8.22 -15.44
C THR A 191 10.64 -8.79 -15.54
N PRO A 192 10.09 -9.46 -14.51
CA PRO A 192 8.68 -9.87 -14.55
C PRO A 192 7.70 -8.71 -14.68
N THR A 193 7.97 -7.59 -14.02
CA THR A 193 7.14 -6.38 -14.15
C THR A 193 7.13 -5.86 -15.57
N LEU A 194 8.31 -5.75 -16.19
CA LEU A 194 8.43 -5.35 -17.60
C LEU A 194 7.70 -6.32 -18.53
N ALA A 195 7.84 -7.63 -18.32
CA ALA A 195 7.17 -8.65 -19.12
C ALA A 195 5.64 -8.49 -19.07
N MET A 196 5.08 -8.21 -17.88
CA MET A 196 3.64 -7.97 -17.74
C MET A 196 3.18 -6.69 -18.46
N LEU A 197 4.01 -5.63 -18.43
CA LEU A 197 3.72 -4.39 -19.17
C LEU A 197 3.71 -4.63 -20.68
N VAL A 198 4.71 -5.35 -21.18
CA VAL A 198 4.81 -5.71 -22.61
C VAL A 198 3.65 -6.60 -23.05
N GLU A 199 3.28 -7.61 -22.27
CA GLU A 199 2.11 -8.45 -22.54
C GLU A 199 0.81 -7.62 -22.58
N ARG A 200 0.65 -6.67 -21.65
CA ARG A 200 -0.51 -5.79 -21.62
C ARG A 200 -0.55 -4.88 -22.84
N GLU A 201 0.56 -4.28 -23.22
CA GLU A 201 0.68 -3.45 -24.40
C GLU A 201 0.38 -4.25 -25.67
N GLY A 202 0.86 -5.48 -25.76
CA GLY A 202 0.51 -6.41 -26.82
C GLY A 202 -1.01 -6.63 -26.94
N LYS A 203 -1.71 -6.84 -25.81
CA LYS A 203 -3.17 -6.99 -25.79
C LYS A 203 -3.92 -5.71 -26.17
N ILE A 204 -3.34 -4.54 -25.90
CA ILE A 204 -3.91 -3.25 -26.30
C ILE A 204 -3.70 -3.00 -27.78
N SER A 205 -2.49 -3.20 -28.30
CA SER A 205 -2.12 -2.93 -29.69
C SER A 205 -2.75 -3.89 -30.70
N THR A 206 -3.02 -5.13 -30.27
CA THR A 206 -3.70 -6.14 -31.11
C THR A 206 -5.20 -6.18 -30.91
N PHE A 207 -5.76 -5.27 -30.12
CA PHE A 207 -7.19 -5.26 -29.84
C PHE A 207 -7.98 -4.81 -31.07
N HIS A 208 -8.95 -5.63 -31.46
CA HIS A 208 -9.90 -5.30 -32.50
C HIS A 208 -11.18 -4.75 -31.87
N LYS A 209 -11.51 -3.52 -32.25
CA LYS A 209 -12.70 -2.83 -31.78
C LYS A 209 -13.93 -3.41 -32.48
N GLU A 210 -14.84 -3.97 -31.71
CA GLU A 210 -16.12 -4.52 -32.23
C GLU A 210 -17.25 -3.59 -31.86
N LYS A 211 -18.16 -3.38 -32.83
CA LYS A 211 -19.39 -2.59 -32.67
C LYS A 211 -20.47 -3.51 -32.08
N TYR A 212 -21.29 -2.97 -31.20
CA TYR A 212 -22.52 -3.59 -30.70
C TYR A 212 -23.55 -2.51 -30.38
N PHE A 213 -24.78 -2.92 -30.20
CA PHE A 213 -25.90 -2.01 -29.96
C PHE A 213 -26.62 -2.40 -28.69
N ASN A 214 -27.14 -1.39 -27.98
CA ASN A 214 -28.11 -1.60 -26.93
C ASN A 214 -29.45 -1.01 -27.36
N VAL A 215 -30.51 -1.76 -27.05
CA VAL A 215 -31.88 -1.30 -27.24
C VAL A 215 -32.43 -0.91 -25.87
N HIS A 216 -33.00 0.26 -25.78
CA HIS A 216 -33.57 0.81 -24.57
C HIS A 216 -35.07 0.92 -24.72
N ILE A 217 -35.82 0.58 -23.68
CA ILE A 217 -37.21 0.97 -23.53
C ILE A 217 -37.34 1.90 -22.34
N SER A 218 -38.12 2.94 -22.46
CA SER A 218 -38.28 3.92 -21.37
C SER A 218 -39.73 4.35 -21.22
N LYS A 219 -40.13 4.57 -19.97
CA LYS A 219 -41.40 5.19 -19.60
C LYS A 219 -41.23 5.90 -18.28
N ASP A 220 -41.63 7.18 -18.22
CA ASP A 220 -41.47 8.03 -17.04
C ASP A 220 -39.99 8.03 -16.55
N ASN A 221 -39.74 7.59 -15.31
CA ASN A 221 -38.39 7.53 -14.76
C ASN A 221 -37.78 6.13 -14.84
N LEU A 222 -38.36 5.21 -15.60
CA LEU A 222 -37.85 3.85 -15.79
C LEU A 222 -37.20 3.75 -17.17
N THR A 223 -35.96 3.25 -17.20
CA THR A 223 -35.28 2.84 -18.44
C THR A 223 -34.76 1.43 -18.23
N ALA A 224 -35.07 0.54 -19.14
CA ALA A 224 -34.60 -0.84 -19.17
C ALA A 224 -33.87 -1.14 -20.47
N ASP A 225 -32.86 -1.97 -20.39
CA ASP A 225 -31.90 -2.17 -21.47
C ASP A 225 -31.86 -3.63 -21.93
N LEU A 226 -31.83 -3.85 -23.23
CA LEU A 226 -31.38 -5.08 -23.87
C LEU A 226 -29.99 -4.82 -24.46
N GLU A 227 -28.97 -5.43 -23.86
CA GLU A 227 -27.57 -5.15 -24.15
C GLU A 227 -26.97 -6.10 -25.19
N LYS A 228 -25.97 -5.61 -25.92
CA LYS A 228 -25.08 -6.40 -26.78
C LYS A 228 -25.74 -7.06 -27.98
N VAL A 229 -26.69 -6.40 -28.59
CA VAL A 229 -27.21 -6.80 -29.92
C VAL A 229 -26.11 -6.62 -30.96
N LYS A 230 -25.88 -7.61 -31.81
CA LYS A 230 -24.70 -7.67 -32.68
C LYS A 230 -24.79 -6.78 -33.90
N THR A 231 -25.97 -6.60 -34.48
CA THR A 231 -26.16 -5.86 -35.69
C THR A 231 -27.13 -4.69 -35.50
N GLU A 232 -26.92 -3.64 -36.30
CA GLU A 232 -27.78 -2.44 -36.28
C GLU A 232 -29.19 -2.75 -36.72
N ASP A 233 -29.33 -3.57 -37.75
CA ASP A 233 -30.63 -3.94 -38.31
C ASP A 233 -31.47 -4.74 -37.27
N GLU A 234 -30.87 -5.67 -36.57
CA GLU A 234 -31.51 -6.41 -35.49
C GLU A 234 -31.94 -5.47 -34.36
N ALA A 235 -31.06 -4.56 -33.92
CA ALA A 235 -31.36 -3.59 -32.87
C ALA A 235 -32.51 -2.64 -33.28
N LYS A 236 -32.50 -2.14 -34.53
CA LYS A 236 -33.58 -1.31 -35.06
C LYS A 236 -34.89 -2.08 -35.20
N ALA A 237 -34.83 -3.34 -35.62
CA ALA A 237 -36.02 -4.17 -35.71
C ALA A 237 -36.66 -4.40 -34.33
N ILE A 238 -35.85 -4.71 -33.32
CA ILE A 238 -36.31 -4.88 -31.91
C ILE A 238 -36.91 -3.56 -31.41
N ALA A 239 -36.22 -2.43 -31.61
CA ALA A 239 -36.72 -1.14 -31.18
C ALA A 239 -38.05 -0.79 -31.85
N ALA A 240 -38.15 -0.97 -33.16
CA ALA A 240 -39.41 -0.73 -33.91
C ALA A 240 -40.56 -1.63 -33.48
N ALA A 241 -40.27 -2.88 -33.16
CA ALA A 241 -41.26 -3.82 -32.60
C ALA A 241 -41.82 -3.38 -31.26
N CYS A 242 -40.94 -2.80 -30.37
CA CYS A 242 -41.29 -2.39 -29.01
C CYS A 242 -41.80 -0.95 -28.90
N ASP A 243 -41.57 -0.10 -29.92
CA ASP A 243 -41.96 1.31 -29.86
C ASP A 243 -43.45 1.53 -29.71
N LYS A 244 -43.84 2.31 -28.70
CA LYS A 244 -45.24 2.60 -28.36
C LYS A 244 -46.06 1.33 -28.02
N LYS A 245 -45.38 0.23 -27.71
CA LYS A 245 -46.00 -1.03 -27.29
C LYS A 245 -46.07 -1.16 -25.77
N GLN A 246 -46.84 -2.13 -25.36
CA GLN A 246 -46.98 -2.48 -23.94
C GLN A 246 -45.75 -3.25 -23.44
N ALA A 247 -45.23 -2.85 -22.29
CA ALA A 247 -44.25 -3.62 -21.57
C ALA A 247 -44.79 -4.09 -20.21
N VAL A 248 -44.48 -5.32 -19.82
CA VAL A 248 -44.97 -5.93 -18.57
C VAL A 248 -43.77 -6.29 -17.70
N VAL A 249 -43.85 -6.00 -16.40
CA VAL A 249 -42.87 -6.45 -15.43
C VAL A 249 -43.01 -7.97 -15.27
N SER A 250 -42.12 -8.72 -15.90
CA SER A 250 -42.12 -10.19 -15.88
C SER A 250 -41.42 -10.75 -14.65
N SER A 251 -40.48 -10.03 -14.06
CA SER A 251 -39.79 -10.42 -12.83
C SER A 251 -39.31 -9.20 -12.06
N LEU A 252 -39.45 -9.22 -10.76
CA LEU A 252 -38.97 -8.20 -9.84
C LEU A 252 -38.26 -8.90 -8.68
N LYS A 253 -36.96 -8.63 -8.51
CA LYS A 253 -36.14 -9.18 -7.43
C LYS A 253 -35.58 -8.02 -6.62
N LYS A 254 -35.87 -8.04 -5.33
CA LYS A 254 -35.33 -7.10 -4.35
C LYS A 254 -34.43 -7.83 -3.37
N GLU A 255 -33.17 -7.39 -3.27
CA GLU A 255 -32.18 -7.98 -2.37
C GLU A 255 -31.50 -6.90 -1.53
N THR A 256 -31.52 -7.08 -0.21
CA THR A 256 -30.74 -6.22 0.68
C THR A 256 -29.28 -6.67 0.67
N LYS A 257 -28.40 -5.76 0.26
CA LYS A 257 -26.96 -5.98 0.20
C LYS A 257 -26.24 -5.20 1.27
N THR A 258 -25.26 -5.85 1.87
CA THR A 258 -24.41 -5.26 2.91
C THR A 258 -22.98 -5.17 2.42
N VAL A 259 -22.39 -3.98 2.52
CA VAL A 259 -20.97 -3.75 2.21
C VAL A 259 -20.23 -3.45 3.51
N ASN A 260 -19.32 -4.36 3.86
CA ASN A 260 -18.52 -4.17 5.07
C ASN A 260 -17.58 -2.97 4.93
N PRO A 261 -17.24 -2.32 6.06
CA PRO A 261 -16.18 -1.31 6.11
C PRO A 261 -14.86 -1.82 5.53
N PRO A 262 -14.06 -0.94 4.92
CA PRO A 262 -12.74 -1.30 4.44
C PRO A 262 -11.81 -1.62 5.62
N LYS A 263 -10.74 -2.36 5.34
CA LYS A 263 -9.67 -2.56 6.32
C LYS A 263 -8.79 -1.31 6.41
N LEU A 264 -7.95 -1.22 7.45
CA LEU A 264 -6.92 -0.21 7.56
C LEU A 264 -5.91 -0.28 6.40
N TYR A 265 -5.03 0.70 6.30
CA TYR A 265 -3.98 0.70 5.28
C TYR A 265 -2.78 -0.14 5.67
N ASP A 266 -2.39 -1.04 4.78
CA ASP A 266 -1.00 -1.39 4.55
C ASP A 266 -0.35 -0.39 3.57
N LEU A 267 0.97 -0.46 3.37
CA LEU A 267 1.65 0.43 2.44
C LEU A 267 1.10 0.33 1.02
N THR A 268 0.87 -0.89 0.53
CA THR A 268 0.40 -1.13 -0.85
C THR A 268 -0.97 -0.51 -1.10
N THR A 269 -1.92 -0.72 -0.18
CA THR A 269 -3.26 -0.16 -0.31
C THR A 269 -3.25 1.36 -0.21
N LEU A 270 -2.41 1.92 0.68
CA LEU A 270 -2.24 3.36 0.79
C LEU A 270 -1.67 3.97 -0.50
N GLN A 271 -0.63 3.36 -1.09
CA GLN A 271 -0.05 3.80 -2.35
C GLN A 271 -1.08 3.80 -3.50
N ARG A 272 -1.92 2.77 -3.56
CA ARG A 272 -2.99 2.67 -4.56
C ARG A 272 -3.99 3.83 -4.43
N GLU A 273 -4.46 4.11 -3.23
CA GLU A 273 -5.45 5.16 -3.02
C GLU A 273 -4.85 6.56 -3.12
N ALA A 274 -3.61 6.77 -2.67
CA ALA A 274 -2.89 8.01 -2.88
C ALA A 274 -2.67 8.31 -4.38
N ASN A 275 -2.38 7.29 -5.18
CA ASN A 275 -2.31 7.43 -6.63
C ASN A 275 -3.69 7.76 -7.22
N ARG A 276 -4.75 7.04 -6.83
CA ARG A 276 -6.11 7.25 -7.30
C ARG A 276 -6.63 8.66 -7.01
N TYR A 277 -6.48 9.14 -5.77
CA TYR A 277 -7.05 10.41 -5.34
C TYR A 277 -6.16 11.62 -5.65
N TYR A 278 -4.85 11.46 -5.64
CA TYR A 278 -3.90 12.57 -5.73
C TYR A 278 -2.89 12.45 -6.87
N GLY A 279 -2.85 11.31 -7.57
CA GLY A 279 -1.86 11.05 -8.62
C GLY A 279 -0.43 10.85 -8.10
N PHE A 280 -0.26 10.60 -6.80
CA PHE A 280 1.07 10.35 -6.23
C PHE A 280 1.61 9.00 -6.72
N THR A 281 2.88 8.96 -7.10
CA THR A 281 3.55 7.69 -7.38
C THR A 281 3.72 6.87 -6.11
N ALA A 282 3.99 5.57 -6.25
CA ALA A 282 4.29 4.70 -5.12
C ALA A 282 5.47 5.21 -4.28
N GLN A 283 6.53 5.69 -4.94
CA GLN A 283 7.71 6.23 -4.26
C GLN A 283 7.38 7.54 -3.54
N GLN A 284 6.69 8.47 -4.18
CA GLN A 284 6.26 9.73 -3.53
C GLN A 284 5.41 9.45 -2.28
N THR A 285 4.47 8.50 -2.38
CA THR A 285 3.64 8.10 -1.22
C THR A 285 4.52 7.55 -0.09
N LEU A 286 5.45 6.65 -0.40
CA LEU A 286 6.37 6.10 0.61
C LEU A 286 7.20 7.19 1.27
N ASP A 287 7.77 8.12 0.50
CA ASP A 287 8.61 9.21 1.02
C ASP A 287 7.81 10.13 1.96
N LEU A 288 6.56 10.47 1.59
CA LEU A 288 5.67 11.27 2.41
C LEU A 288 5.30 10.56 3.73
N VAL A 289 4.93 9.30 3.66
CA VAL A 289 4.59 8.52 4.86
C VAL A 289 5.82 8.31 5.75
N GLN A 290 7.00 8.09 5.15
CA GLN A 290 8.26 7.99 5.90
C GLN A 290 8.58 9.32 6.61
N SER A 291 8.41 10.46 5.95
CA SER A 291 8.58 11.78 6.57
C SER A 291 7.62 11.97 7.75
N LEU A 292 6.36 11.61 7.60
CA LEU A 292 5.36 11.70 8.67
C LEU A 292 5.65 10.75 9.84
N TYR A 293 6.16 9.56 9.56
CA TYR A 293 6.64 8.64 10.59
C TYR A 293 7.82 9.23 11.38
N GLU A 294 8.80 9.81 10.71
CA GLU A 294 9.94 10.45 11.35
C GLU A 294 9.55 11.70 12.17
N LYS A 295 8.47 12.38 11.78
CA LYS A 295 7.80 13.44 12.56
C LYS A 295 6.93 12.89 13.70
N LYS A 296 6.84 11.56 13.86
CA LYS A 296 6.03 10.86 14.86
C LYS A 296 4.52 11.04 14.68
N LEU A 297 4.04 11.42 13.50
CA LEU A 297 2.64 11.67 13.21
C LEU A 297 1.91 10.43 12.68
N LEU A 298 2.65 9.46 12.13
CA LEU A 298 2.14 8.17 11.66
C LEU A 298 2.94 7.01 12.27
N THR A 299 2.35 5.83 12.25
CA THR A 299 3.03 4.56 12.56
C THR A 299 3.93 4.13 11.41
N TYR A 300 4.72 3.06 11.59
CA TYR A 300 5.73 2.62 10.63
C TYR A 300 5.13 2.30 9.25
N PRO A 301 5.69 2.87 8.16
CA PRO A 301 5.05 2.81 6.85
C PRO A 301 5.19 1.47 6.12
N ARG A 302 6.27 0.71 6.36
CA ARG A 302 6.53 -0.53 5.61
C ARG A 302 5.90 -1.73 6.30
N THR A 303 4.59 -1.78 6.27
CA THR A 303 3.80 -2.87 6.82
C THR A 303 2.93 -3.50 5.72
N ASP A 304 2.69 -4.79 5.84
CA ASP A 304 1.72 -5.55 5.04
C ASP A 304 0.45 -5.88 5.83
N SER A 305 0.38 -5.48 7.10
CA SER A 305 -0.81 -5.65 7.93
C SER A 305 -1.83 -4.55 7.70
N GLN A 306 -3.09 -4.95 7.70
CA GLN A 306 -4.26 -4.07 7.66
C GLN A 306 -5.03 -4.09 8.99
N PHE A 307 -4.37 -4.52 10.07
CA PHE A 307 -4.94 -4.65 11.41
C PHE A 307 -4.01 -4.05 12.45
N ILE A 308 -4.57 -3.72 13.61
CA ILE A 308 -3.81 -3.37 14.81
C ILE A 308 -3.81 -4.56 15.78
N THR A 309 -2.97 -4.48 16.80
CA THR A 309 -2.92 -5.42 17.92
C THR A 309 -3.82 -4.97 19.08
N GLU A 310 -4.20 -5.87 19.97
CA GLU A 310 -5.09 -5.58 21.11
C GLU A 310 -4.53 -4.48 22.04
N ASP A 311 -3.23 -4.45 22.26
CA ASP A 311 -2.56 -3.40 23.04
C ASP A 311 -2.72 -1.99 22.42
N MET A 312 -3.02 -1.89 21.12
CA MET A 312 -3.23 -0.63 20.41
C MET A 312 -4.68 -0.13 20.46
N GLU A 313 -5.63 -0.89 20.99
CA GLU A 313 -7.05 -0.50 20.98
C GLU A 313 -7.32 0.83 21.68
N SER A 314 -6.75 1.03 22.87
CA SER A 314 -6.88 2.28 23.62
C SER A 314 -6.28 3.47 22.83
N THR A 315 -5.12 3.26 22.21
CA THR A 315 -4.49 4.27 21.36
C THR A 315 -5.36 4.61 20.14
N ALA A 316 -5.93 3.59 19.50
CA ALA A 316 -6.82 3.78 18.36
C ALA A 316 -8.06 4.62 18.72
N HIS A 317 -8.67 4.37 19.87
CA HIS A 317 -9.76 5.20 20.38
C HIS A 317 -9.37 6.67 20.56
N GLN A 318 -8.22 6.92 21.18
CA GLN A 318 -7.69 8.27 21.37
C GLN A 318 -7.45 8.96 20.01
N VAL A 319 -6.83 8.27 19.08
CA VAL A 319 -6.51 8.79 17.74
C VAL A 319 -7.78 9.11 16.96
N ILE A 320 -8.81 8.27 17.02
CA ILE A 320 -10.11 8.54 16.39
C ILE A 320 -10.72 9.85 16.94
N GLY A 321 -10.69 10.03 18.25
CA GLY A 321 -11.15 11.27 18.88
C GLY A 321 -10.34 12.51 18.42
N ILE A 322 -9.03 12.39 18.30
CA ILE A 322 -8.15 13.46 17.81
C ILE A 322 -8.47 13.80 16.35
N VAL A 323 -8.58 12.80 15.49
CA VAL A 323 -8.88 12.94 14.06
C VAL A 323 -10.22 13.63 13.86
N SER A 324 -11.27 13.21 14.59
CA SER A 324 -12.60 13.79 14.49
C SER A 324 -12.65 15.26 14.89
N ARG A 325 -11.83 15.68 15.86
CA ARG A 325 -11.75 17.09 16.28
C ARG A 325 -10.86 17.95 15.37
N LYS A 326 -9.71 17.42 14.98
CA LYS A 326 -8.68 18.19 14.25
C LYS A 326 -8.91 18.31 12.75
N LEU A 327 -9.73 17.46 12.19
CA LEU A 327 -10.03 17.48 10.77
C LEU A 327 -11.47 17.94 10.55
N PRO A 328 -11.72 19.24 10.25
CA PRO A 328 -13.06 19.79 10.06
C PRO A 328 -13.89 19.02 9.03
N LEU A 329 -13.22 18.37 8.09
CA LEU A 329 -13.81 17.47 7.11
C LEU A 329 -14.70 16.38 7.72
N PHE A 330 -14.39 15.94 8.95
CA PHE A 330 -15.10 14.87 9.65
C PHE A 330 -15.99 15.38 10.80
N GLU A 331 -16.11 16.70 10.93
CA GLU A 331 -16.96 17.30 11.95
C GLU A 331 -18.42 16.88 11.76
N GLY A 332 -19.09 16.55 12.86
CA GLY A 332 -20.49 16.10 12.87
C GLY A 332 -20.72 14.67 12.35
N ILE A 333 -19.66 13.91 12.04
CA ILE A 333 -19.77 12.47 11.84
C ILE A 333 -19.79 11.81 13.22
N THR A 334 -20.97 11.36 13.62
CA THR A 334 -21.17 10.62 14.87
C THR A 334 -21.30 9.13 14.54
N HIS A 335 -20.34 8.34 14.96
CA HIS A 335 -20.48 6.89 15.04
C HIS A 335 -19.70 6.37 16.24
N GLU A 336 -20.17 5.32 16.86
CA GLU A 336 -19.38 4.60 17.84
C GLU A 336 -18.38 3.73 17.07
N PRO A 337 -17.06 3.91 17.27
CA PRO A 337 -16.06 3.16 16.52
C PRO A 337 -16.01 1.70 16.97
N ASP A 338 -16.21 0.78 16.03
CA ASP A 338 -16.02 -0.65 16.23
C ASP A 338 -14.52 -0.99 16.09
N ILE A 339 -13.77 -0.84 17.18
CA ILE A 339 -12.32 -1.11 17.22
C ILE A 339 -12.04 -2.61 17.05
N GLY A 340 -12.88 -3.50 17.59
CA GLY A 340 -12.70 -4.94 17.44
C GLY A 340 -12.62 -5.41 15.99
N ARG A 341 -13.24 -4.67 15.07
CA ARG A 341 -13.19 -4.99 13.63
C ARG A 341 -11.81 -4.81 13.03
N ILE A 342 -11.03 -3.86 13.52
CA ILE A 342 -9.69 -3.56 13.04
C ILE A 342 -8.58 -4.24 13.85
N THR A 343 -8.95 -4.95 14.94
CA THR A 343 -8.02 -5.63 15.85
C THR A 343 -7.87 -7.09 15.47
N ASN A 344 -6.64 -7.57 15.25
CA ASN A 344 -6.35 -8.98 15.02
C ASN A 344 -4.86 -9.29 15.19
N ASN A 345 -4.45 -9.79 16.36
CA ASN A 345 -3.06 -10.13 16.66
C ASN A 345 -2.45 -11.14 15.68
N ALA A 346 -3.22 -12.13 15.22
CA ALA A 346 -2.73 -13.18 14.31
C ALA A 346 -2.42 -12.66 12.89
N LYS A 347 -2.93 -11.48 12.52
CA LYS A 347 -2.71 -10.84 11.22
C LYS A 347 -1.72 -9.67 11.27
N VAL A 348 -1.09 -9.47 12.41
CA VAL A 348 0.02 -8.52 12.57
C VAL A 348 1.29 -9.35 12.74
N THR A 349 2.17 -9.31 11.75
CA THR A 349 3.44 -10.06 11.77
C THR A 349 4.55 -9.22 12.39
N ASP A 350 5.07 -8.26 11.64
CA ASP A 350 6.17 -7.40 12.06
C ASP A 350 5.67 -6.05 12.59
N HIS A 351 4.72 -5.44 11.87
CA HIS A 351 4.12 -4.15 12.19
C HIS A 351 2.61 -4.18 11.96
N HIS A 352 1.89 -3.42 12.79
CA HIS A 352 0.47 -3.17 12.57
C HIS A 352 0.22 -2.19 11.41
N ALA A 353 -1.03 -1.99 11.05
CA ALA A 353 -1.46 -1.08 9.99
C ALA A 353 -0.98 0.37 10.19
N ILE A 354 -0.96 1.13 9.10
CA ILE A 354 -0.60 2.56 9.12
C ILE A 354 -1.79 3.35 9.66
N ILE A 355 -1.60 3.98 10.82
CA ILE A 355 -2.57 4.87 11.46
C ILE A 355 -1.89 6.15 11.96
N PRO A 356 -2.62 7.24 12.20
CA PRO A 356 -2.07 8.40 12.89
C PRO A 356 -1.68 8.07 14.33
N THR A 357 -0.82 8.89 14.92
CA THR A 357 -0.43 8.77 16.32
C THR A 357 -1.11 9.85 17.18
N VAL A 358 -1.03 9.73 18.49
CA VAL A 358 -1.54 10.74 19.43
C VAL A 358 -0.78 12.07 19.32
N GLN A 359 0.42 12.09 18.73
CA GLN A 359 1.17 13.33 18.49
C GLN A 359 0.46 14.28 17.52
N LEU A 360 -0.47 13.77 16.72
CA LEU A 360 -1.32 14.60 15.86
C LEU A 360 -2.09 15.68 16.64
N GLU A 361 -2.41 15.45 17.91
CA GLU A 361 -3.07 16.43 18.79
C GLU A 361 -2.26 17.73 18.90
N LYS A 362 -0.94 17.62 18.98
CA LYS A 362 -0.02 18.75 19.18
C LYS A 362 0.43 19.43 17.89
N GLN A 363 0.23 18.78 16.76
CA GLN A 363 0.69 19.28 15.46
C GLN A 363 -0.32 20.25 14.86
N ASP A 364 0.13 21.44 14.49
CA ASP A 364 -0.65 22.27 13.56
C ASP A 364 -0.50 21.70 12.15
N LEU A 365 -1.61 21.24 11.58
CA LEU A 365 -1.62 20.66 10.23
C LEU A 365 -1.30 21.69 9.15
N ALA A 366 -1.57 22.97 9.39
CA ALA A 366 -1.28 24.03 8.42
C ALA A 366 0.23 24.27 8.22
N GLU A 367 1.04 23.89 9.20
CA GLU A 367 2.52 23.97 9.10
C GLU A 367 3.14 22.84 8.24
N LEU A 368 2.37 21.79 7.96
CA LEU A 368 2.85 20.69 7.14
C LEU A 368 2.73 21.02 5.64
N PRO A 369 3.64 20.50 4.80
CA PRO A 369 3.47 20.56 3.36
C PRO A 369 2.11 20.00 2.91
N GLU A 370 1.50 20.60 1.89
CA GLU A 370 0.17 20.19 1.40
C GLU A 370 0.09 18.69 1.06
N SER A 371 1.16 18.13 0.50
CA SER A 371 1.25 16.71 0.17
C SER A 371 1.18 15.81 1.41
N GLU A 372 1.81 16.21 2.51
CA GLU A 372 1.75 15.49 3.78
C GLU A 372 0.35 15.61 4.43
N GLN A 373 -0.26 16.80 4.37
CA GLN A 373 -1.65 16.99 4.83
C GLN A 373 -2.62 16.07 4.07
N LYS A 374 -2.44 15.92 2.74
CA LYS A 374 -3.26 15.02 1.91
C LYS A 374 -3.14 13.56 2.38
N ILE A 375 -1.93 13.11 2.69
CA ILE A 375 -1.69 11.74 3.20
C ILE A 375 -2.34 11.55 4.58
N ILE A 376 -2.19 12.50 5.50
CA ILE A 376 -2.84 12.42 6.82
C ILE A 376 -4.36 12.34 6.68
N ARG A 377 -4.98 13.19 5.84
CA ARG A 377 -6.43 13.17 5.60
C ARG A 377 -6.90 11.83 5.03
N LEU A 378 -6.12 11.24 4.11
CA LEU A 378 -6.42 9.95 3.51
C LEU A 378 -6.38 8.83 4.55
N ILE A 379 -5.35 8.79 5.40
CA ILE A 379 -5.20 7.77 6.45
C ILE A 379 -6.27 7.96 7.53
N ALA A 380 -6.57 9.19 7.90
CA ALA A 380 -7.63 9.52 8.85
C ALA A 380 -9.01 9.08 8.33
N MET A 381 -9.34 9.39 7.08
CA MET A 381 -10.57 8.92 6.43
C MET A 381 -10.68 7.40 6.50
N ARG A 382 -9.58 6.68 6.21
CA ARG A 382 -9.56 5.22 6.26
C ARG A 382 -9.77 4.67 7.67
N LEU A 383 -9.16 5.28 8.69
CA LEU A 383 -9.34 4.87 10.08
C LEU A 383 -10.79 5.01 10.51
N LEU A 384 -11.41 6.15 10.23
CA LEU A 384 -12.82 6.39 10.55
C LEU A 384 -13.76 5.46 9.76
N SER A 385 -13.47 5.24 8.47
CA SER A 385 -14.28 4.33 7.65
C SER A 385 -14.14 2.87 8.10
N ALA A 386 -12.95 2.43 8.49
CA ALA A 386 -12.70 1.04 8.91
C ALA A 386 -13.39 0.68 10.23
N THR A 387 -13.60 1.67 11.09
CA THR A 387 -14.30 1.51 12.36
C THR A 387 -15.77 1.92 12.29
N GLY A 388 -16.24 2.36 11.11
CA GLY A 388 -17.61 2.81 10.90
C GLY A 388 -18.62 1.66 10.74
N GLU A 389 -19.87 2.01 10.65
CA GLU A 389 -20.97 1.07 10.41
C GLU A 389 -20.94 0.50 8.98
N LYS A 390 -21.62 -0.63 8.78
CA LYS A 390 -21.81 -1.22 7.46
C LYS A 390 -22.65 -0.32 6.56
N HIS A 391 -22.36 -0.32 5.27
CA HIS A 391 -23.24 0.29 4.27
C HIS A 391 -24.27 -0.75 3.84
N ILE A 392 -25.55 -0.41 3.90
CA ILE A 392 -26.66 -1.29 3.56
C ILE A 392 -27.52 -0.61 2.50
N TYR A 393 -27.83 -1.33 1.43
CA TYR A 393 -28.70 -0.85 0.38
C TYR A 393 -29.56 -2.00 -0.17
N ASP A 394 -30.75 -1.65 -0.65
CA ASP A 394 -31.60 -2.54 -1.43
C ASP A 394 -31.26 -2.41 -2.91
N GLU A 395 -30.90 -3.52 -3.52
CA GLU A 395 -30.75 -3.64 -4.98
C GLU A 395 -32.04 -4.21 -5.55
N THR A 396 -32.69 -3.45 -6.41
CA THR A 396 -33.88 -3.89 -7.14
C THR A 396 -33.48 -4.21 -8.58
N SER A 397 -33.69 -5.43 -9.02
CA SER A 397 -33.51 -5.88 -10.39
C SER A 397 -34.87 -6.15 -11.00
N VAL A 398 -35.16 -5.55 -12.14
CA VAL A 398 -36.44 -5.67 -12.85
C VAL A 398 -36.18 -6.21 -14.23
N THR A 399 -36.98 -7.16 -14.66
CA THR A 399 -37.06 -7.61 -16.06
C THR A 399 -38.42 -7.20 -16.61
N LEU A 400 -38.42 -6.48 -17.72
CA LEU A 400 -39.62 -6.15 -18.48
C LEU A 400 -39.65 -6.96 -19.76
N THR A 401 -40.82 -7.48 -20.11
CA THR A 401 -41.07 -8.14 -21.41
C THR A 401 -41.89 -7.24 -22.30
N CYS A 402 -41.40 -6.97 -23.50
CA CYS A 402 -42.07 -6.21 -24.52
C CYS A 402 -41.96 -6.97 -25.85
N GLU A 403 -43.08 -7.32 -26.51
CA GLU A 403 -43.11 -8.05 -27.78
C GLU A 403 -42.19 -9.30 -27.80
N GLY A 404 -42.07 -10.02 -26.66
CA GLY A 404 -41.23 -11.21 -26.51
C GLY A 404 -39.75 -10.96 -26.21
N TYR A 405 -39.31 -9.70 -26.18
CA TYR A 405 -37.93 -9.32 -25.78
C TYR A 405 -37.86 -8.97 -24.30
N GLU A 406 -36.76 -9.35 -23.67
CA GLU A 406 -36.48 -9.08 -22.24
C GLU A 406 -35.55 -7.89 -22.08
N PHE A 407 -35.99 -6.87 -21.34
CA PHE A 407 -35.21 -5.68 -20.97
C PHE A 407 -34.97 -5.66 -19.48
N LYS A 408 -33.75 -5.30 -19.06
CA LYS A 408 -33.34 -5.33 -17.66
C LYS A 408 -33.07 -3.91 -17.13
N ALA A 409 -33.58 -3.63 -15.95
CA ALA A 409 -33.25 -2.43 -15.20
C ALA A 409 -32.77 -2.78 -13.80
N LYS A 410 -31.84 -1.97 -13.27
CA LYS A 410 -31.34 -2.09 -11.92
C LYS A 410 -31.38 -0.74 -11.22
N GLY A 411 -31.80 -0.76 -9.98
CA GLY A 411 -31.77 0.39 -9.09
C GLY A 411 -31.23 0.06 -7.74
N LYS A 412 -30.78 1.10 -7.03
CA LYS A 412 -30.29 1.00 -5.67
C LYS A 412 -30.99 2.02 -4.79
N THR A 413 -31.38 1.59 -3.61
CA THR A 413 -31.94 2.47 -2.57
C THR A 413 -31.10 2.27 -1.32
N VAL A 414 -30.41 3.33 -0.88
CA VAL A 414 -29.58 3.29 0.34
C VAL A 414 -30.51 3.19 1.56
N VAL A 415 -30.30 2.18 2.39
CA VAL A 415 -30.97 1.98 3.67
C VAL A 415 -30.15 2.57 4.80
N GLN A 416 -28.84 2.40 4.76
CA GLN A 416 -27.91 2.90 5.75
C GLN A 416 -26.59 3.29 5.05
N ASP A 417 -26.22 4.55 5.13
CA ASP A 417 -24.98 5.06 4.52
C ASP A 417 -23.72 4.43 5.13
N GLY A 418 -23.69 4.33 6.47
CA GLY A 418 -22.57 3.77 7.20
C GLY A 418 -21.25 4.45 6.86
N TRP A 419 -20.18 3.68 6.74
CA TRP A 419 -18.82 4.17 6.44
C TRP A 419 -18.70 4.94 5.12
N LYS A 420 -19.60 4.74 4.17
CA LYS A 420 -19.56 5.46 2.90
C LYS A 420 -19.87 6.94 3.01
N ALA A 421 -20.59 7.35 4.06
CA ALA A 421 -20.80 8.77 4.35
C ALA A 421 -19.48 9.50 4.60
N ILE A 422 -18.53 8.84 5.29
CA ILE A 422 -17.18 9.36 5.56
C ILE A 422 -16.39 9.51 4.25
N GLU A 423 -16.40 8.46 3.42
CA GLU A 423 -15.72 8.45 2.13
C GLU A 423 -16.31 9.51 1.17
N ARG A 424 -17.63 9.70 1.16
CA ARG A 424 -18.31 10.71 0.33
C ARG A 424 -17.84 12.11 0.72
N ARG A 425 -17.86 12.46 2.00
CA ARG A 425 -17.34 13.75 2.49
C ARG A 425 -15.87 13.98 2.11
N PHE A 426 -15.06 12.95 2.22
CA PHE A 426 -13.67 13.03 1.78
C PHE A 426 -13.57 13.33 0.29
N LYS A 427 -14.33 12.62 -0.56
CA LYS A 427 -14.35 12.84 -2.02
C LYS A 427 -14.83 14.25 -2.41
N GLU A 428 -15.77 14.83 -1.68
CA GLU A 428 -16.25 16.21 -1.90
C GLU A 428 -15.14 17.26 -1.76
N THR A 429 -14.10 16.98 -0.96
CA THR A 429 -12.92 17.86 -0.83
C THR A 429 -11.92 17.73 -1.97
N LEU A 430 -12.04 16.67 -2.78
CA LEU A 430 -11.17 16.44 -3.91
C LEU A 430 -11.68 17.26 -5.11
N LYS A 431 -10.79 17.98 -5.78
CA LYS A 431 -11.10 18.65 -7.05
C LYS A 431 -11.27 17.66 -8.22
N SER A 432 -11.41 16.37 -7.91
CA SER A 432 -11.48 15.29 -8.88
C SER A 432 -12.82 15.24 -9.60
N LYS A 433 -12.78 14.91 -10.91
CA LYS A 433 -13.96 14.71 -11.75
C LYS A 433 -14.65 13.35 -11.51
N GLU A 434 -14.16 12.51 -10.62
CA GLU A 434 -14.86 11.28 -10.20
C GLU A 434 -16.06 11.68 -9.33
N LYS A 435 -17.13 12.09 -9.99
CA LYS A 435 -18.45 12.11 -9.35
C LYS A 435 -18.88 10.65 -9.25
N ASP A 436 -19.29 10.24 -8.07
CA ASP A 436 -20.03 8.98 -7.94
C ASP A 436 -21.18 9.05 -8.96
N GLU A 437 -21.34 8.02 -9.77
CA GLU A 437 -22.49 7.96 -10.67
C GLU A 437 -23.75 8.12 -9.84
N PRO A 438 -24.70 8.98 -10.25
CA PRO A 438 -25.94 9.15 -9.52
C PRO A 438 -26.60 7.78 -9.34
N GLU A 439 -26.86 7.40 -8.11
CA GLU A 439 -27.57 6.16 -7.82
C GLU A 439 -28.92 6.20 -8.53
N ARG A 440 -29.12 5.33 -9.53
CA ARG A 440 -30.39 5.19 -10.21
C ARG A 440 -31.38 4.58 -9.21
N SER A 441 -32.33 5.37 -8.73
CA SER A 441 -33.49 4.86 -8.02
C SER A 441 -34.54 4.43 -9.06
N LEU A 442 -35.07 3.21 -8.90
CA LEU A 442 -36.23 2.80 -9.68
C LEU A 442 -37.52 3.30 -9.00
N PRO A 443 -38.58 3.61 -9.76
CA PRO A 443 -39.90 3.86 -9.19
C PRO A 443 -40.39 2.63 -8.42
N SER A 444 -41.43 2.81 -7.60
CA SER A 444 -42.08 1.67 -6.94
C SER A 444 -42.73 0.78 -8.01
N LEU A 445 -42.33 -0.48 -8.07
CA LEU A 445 -42.77 -1.44 -9.07
C LEU A 445 -43.25 -2.72 -8.37
N SER A 446 -44.21 -3.39 -9.01
CA SER A 446 -44.69 -4.72 -8.64
C SER A 446 -44.63 -5.67 -9.87
N GLU A 447 -44.53 -6.95 -9.60
CA GLU A 447 -44.65 -7.95 -10.68
C GLU A 447 -46.02 -7.82 -11.34
N LYS A 448 -46.04 -7.99 -12.65
CA LYS A 448 -47.20 -7.81 -13.55
C LYS A 448 -47.65 -6.34 -13.74
N ASP A 449 -46.89 -5.32 -13.22
CA ASP A 449 -47.15 -3.96 -13.60
C ASP A 449 -47.05 -3.78 -15.12
N ILE A 450 -47.98 -2.99 -15.67
CA ILE A 450 -48.15 -2.80 -17.11
C ILE A 450 -47.84 -1.35 -17.47
N PHE A 451 -46.87 -1.16 -18.34
CA PHE A 451 -46.62 0.09 -19.03
C PHE A 451 -47.31 0.07 -20.39
N SER A 452 -48.40 0.78 -20.53
CA SER A 452 -49.28 0.72 -21.71
C SER A 452 -48.64 1.17 -23.03
N SER A 453 -47.59 2.00 -22.94
CA SER A 453 -46.83 2.49 -24.08
C SER A 453 -45.44 2.88 -23.61
N VAL A 454 -44.41 2.23 -24.13
CA VAL A 454 -43.02 2.58 -23.90
C VAL A 454 -42.40 3.25 -25.15
N ASP A 455 -41.45 4.15 -24.89
CA ASP A 455 -40.61 4.72 -25.95
C ASP A 455 -39.39 3.83 -26.13
N SER A 456 -38.98 3.57 -27.38
CA SER A 456 -37.80 2.77 -27.66
C SER A 456 -36.69 3.60 -28.33
N SER A 457 -35.44 3.22 -28.07
CA SER A 457 -34.28 3.82 -28.72
C SER A 457 -33.13 2.83 -28.83
N VAL A 458 -32.21 3.12 -29.75
CA VAL A 458 -31.00 2.31 -29.98
C VAL A 458 -29.79 3.19 -29.74
N THR A 459 -28.81 2.66 -29.03
CA THR A 459 -27.49 3.31 -28.85
C THR A 459 -26.39 2.43 -29.38
N GLU A 460 -25.43 3.05 -30.04
CA GLU A 460 -24.26 2.40 -30.62
C GLU A 460 -23.12 2.39 -29.58
N HIS A 461 -22.47 1.27 -29.41
CA HIS A 461 -21.36 1.08 -28.52
C HIS A 461 -20.22 0.32 -29.19
N TYR A 462 -19.06 0.42 -28.59
CA TYR A 462 -17.88 -0.31 -29.04
C TYR A 462 -17.21 -0.97 -27.86
N THR A 463 -16.67 -2.17 -28.09
CA THR A 463 -15.76 -2.77 -27.14
C THR A 463 -14.51 -1.91 -26.98
N SER A 464 -13.88 -1.94 -25.82
CA SER A 464 -12.67 -1.19 -25.53
C SER A 464 -11.53 -2.14 -25.15
N PRO A 465 -10.28 -1.78 -25.49
CA PRO A 465 -9.13 -2.57 -25.07
C PRO A 465 -9.00 -2.59 -23.54
N PRO A 466 -8.26 -3.55 -23.00
CA PRO A 466 -7.92 -3.51 -21.58
C PRO A 466 -7.15 -2.23 -21.27
N LYS A 467 -7.48 -1.57 -20.15
CA LYS A 467 -6.79 -0.33 -19.74
C LYS A 467 -5.29 -0.59 -19.54
N PRO A 468 -4.42 0.38 -19.88
CA PRO A 468 -3.00 0.30 -19.53
C PRO A 468 -2.81 0.05 -18.04
N TYR A 469 -1.69 -0.56 -17.66
CA TYR A 469 -1.36 -0.64 -16.25
C TYR A 469 -1.03 0.76 -15.70
N THR A 470 -1.62 1.04 -14.55
CA THR A 470 -1.22 2.14 -13.68
C THR A 470 -0.57 1.53 -12.43
N ASP A 471 0.05 2.34 -11.59
CA ASP A 471 0.57 1.87 -10.29
C ASP A 471 -0.50 1.10 -9.52
N VAL A 472 -1.75 1.58 -9.54
CA VAL A 472 -2.91 0.93 -8.92
C VAL A 472 -3.13 -0.50 -9.43
N ILE A 473 -3.21 -0.68 -10.75
CA ILE A 473 -3.52 -1.98 -11.37
C ILE A 473 -2.35 -2.96 -11.21
N CYS A 474 -1.11 -2.47 -11.23
CA CYS A 474 0.08 -3.28 -10.96
C CYS A 474 0.00 -3.90 -9.56
N TYR A 475 -0.40 -3.14 -8.57
CA TYR A 475 -0.58 -3.64 -7.19
C TYR A 475 -1.73 -4.64 -7.05
N GLU A 476 -2.87 -4.43 -7.75
CA GLU A 476 -4.03 -5.34 -7.69
C GLU A 476 -3.70 -6.76 -8.18
N ARG A 477 -2.81 -6.90 -9.14
CA ARG A 477 -2.40 -8.20 -9.69
C ARG A 477 -1.24 -8.87 -8.95
N GLY A 478 -0.87 -8.37 -7.77
CA GLY A 478 0.16 -8.98 -6.95
C GLY A 478 1.59 -8.77 -7.45
N ILE A 479 1.81 -7.77 -8.34
CA ILE A 479 3.14 -7.22 -8.61
C ILE A 479 3.54 -6.44 -7.36
N ARG A 480 3.71 -7.18 -6.29
CA ARG A 480 4.15 -6.60 -5.03
C ARG A 480 5.64 -6.31 -5.16
N ASN A 481 6.02 -5.05 -5.22
CA ASN A 481 7.27 -4.63 -4.64
C ASN A 481 7.17 -4.94 -3.14
N ARG A 482 7.38 -6.21 -2.76
CA ARG A 482 7.74 -6.51 -1.39
C ARG A 482 9.18 -6.03 -1.25
N PRO A 483 9.43 -5.09 -0.31
CA PRO A 483 10.79 -4.67 -0.01
C PRO A 483 11.65 -5.84 0.43
#